data_67e53c82f82639289d88a38f8dfaeb0b
#
_entry.id   67e53c82f82639289d88a38f8dfaeb0b
#
_cell.length_a   1.000
_cell.length_b   1.000
_cell.length_c   1.000
_cell.angle_alpha   90.00
_cell.angle_beta   90.00
_cell.angle_gamma   90.00
#
_symmetry.space_group_name_H-M   'P 1'
#
loop_
_entity.id
_entity.type
_entity.pdbx_description
1 polymer ?
#
loop_
_entity_poly.entity_id
_entity_poly.type
_entity_poly.pdbx_seq_one_letter_code
_entity_poly.pdbx_strand_id
1 'polypeptide(L)'
;MVMSFIFSGILGISIFVSFFTGTGNAVAAAIPEGAQAGVTLVLSLAGPICLWTGVGKLMEKAGFTQALSKMLSPLLFKVFPSTKQDKILANHLSSNICANFLGLGNAATPMGILAAQRLAKQCKNGIANDQLCRLVVLNTASIQLIPATVAAVRSGLGCSTPFDILPAVWITSFVSAGLGLFSAFLLGRMWKK
;
A
#
# COMPACT_ATOMS: atom_id res chain seq x y z
N MET A 1 -10.14 -8.28 -12.11
CA MET A 1 -10.12 -9.31 -13.19
C MET A 1 -8.98 -10.31 -13.03
N VAL A 2 -7.69 -9.91 -12.97
CA VAL A 2 -6.55 -10.87 -12.90
C VAL A 2 -6.65 -11.85 -11.73
N MET A 3 -6.98 -11.36 -10.52
CA MET A 3 -7.11 -12.21 -9.32
C MET A 3 -8.21 -13.26 -9.46
N SER A 4 -9.33 -12.92 -10.10
CA SER A 4 -10.42 -13.88 -10.35
C SER A 4 -9.96 -15.02 -11.27
N PHE A 5 -9.19 -14.72 -12.31
CA PHE A 5 -8.62 -15.74 -13.20
C PHE A 5 -7.63 -16.65 -12.47
N ILE A 6 -6.75 -16.06 -11.64
CA ILE A 6 -5.78 -16.84 -10.83
C ILE A 6 -6.52 -17.77 -9.87
N PHE A 7 -7.51 -17.25 -9.15
CA PHE A 7 -8.30 -18.03 -8.21
C PHE A 7 -9.08 -19.16 -8.88
N SER A 8 -9.77 -18.85 -10.01
CA SER A 8 -10.48 -19.86 -10.79
C SER A 8 -9.53 -20.89 -11.37
N GLY A 9 -8.33 -20.48 -11.80
CA GLY A 9 -7.30 -21.40 -12.29
C GLY A 9 -6.82 -22.37 -11.23
N ILE A 10 -6.54 -21.88 -10.01
CA ILE A 10 -6.13 -22.74 -8.86
C ILE A 10 -7.23 -23.74 -8.52
N LEU A 11 -8.50 -23.29 -8.47
CA LEU A 11 -9.63 -24.19 -8.21
C LEU A 11 -9.77 -25.23 -9.31
N GLY A 12 -9.68 -24.84 -10.58
CA GLY A 12 -9.77 -25.75 -11.72
C GLY A 12 -8.67 -26.82 -11.69
N ILE A 13 -7.43 -26.40 -11.43
CA ILE A 13 -6.29 -27.32 -11.29
C ILE A 13 -6.50 -28.28 -10.11
N SER A 14 -6.95 -27.77 -8.96
CA SER A 14 -7.22 -28.61 -7.78
C SER A 14 -8.27 -29.67 -8.05
N ILE A 15 -9.36 -29.32 -8.72
CA ILE A 15 -10.43 -30.25 -9.11
C ILE A 15 -9.86 -31.29 -10.11
N PHE A 16 -9.14 -30.83 -11.12
CA PHE A 16 -8.56 -31.73 -12.13
C PHE A 16 -7.60 -32.74 -11.52
N VAL A 17 -6.66 -32.28 -10.68
CA VAL A 17 -5.70 -33.17 -9.98
C VAL A 17 -6.41 -34.15 -9.06
N SER A 18 -7.47 -33.73 -8.37
CA SER A 18 -8.23 -34.60 -7.45
C SER A 18 -8.86 -35.81 -8.16
N PHE A 19 -9.17 -35.68 -9.45
CA PHE A 19 -9.69 -36.77 -10.26
C PHE A 19 -8.66 -37.88 -10.46
N PHE A 20 -7.38 -37.51 -10.62
CA PHE A 20 -6.29 -38.49 -10.81
C PHE A 20 -5.74 -39.04 -9.49
N THR A 21 -5.84 -38.28 -8.42
CA THR A 21 -5.31 -38.65 -7.10
C THR A 21 -6.35 -39.35 -6.21
N GLY A 22 -7.62 -39.41 -6.63
CA GLY A 22 -8.71 -39.96 -5.83
C GLY A 22 -9.08 -39.12 -4.60
N THR A 23 -8.63 -37.84 -4.53
CA THR A 23 -8.84 -36.96 -3.37
C THR A 23 -10.08 -36.07 -3.48
N GLY A 24 -11.08 -36.44 -4.29
CA GLY A 24 -12.30 -35.67 -4.51
C GLY A 24 -13.06 -35.32 -3.24
N ASN A 25 -13.16 -36.24 -2.27
CA ASN A 25 -13.81 -36.01 -0.99
C ASN A 25 -13.06 -34.93 -0.17
N ALA A 26 -11.73 -34.93 -0.20
CA ALA A 26 -10.91 -33.93 0.50
C ALA A 26 -11.11 -32.53 -0.13
N VAL A 27 -11.17 -32.43 -1.46
CA VAL A 27 -11.46 -31.15 -2.14
C VAL A 27 -12.88 -30.66 -1.83
N ALA A 28 -13.86 -31.57 -1.80
CA ALA A 28 -15.24 -31.20 -1.45
C ALA A 28 -15.36 -30.67 0.00
N ALA A 29 -14.65 -31.29 0.95
CA ALA A 29 -14.60 -30.82 2.33
C ALA A 29 -13.84 -29.49 2.50
N ALA A 30 -12.76 -29.29 1.75
CA ALA A 30 -11.94 -28.07 1.83
C ALA A 30 -12.68 -26.79 1.40
N ILE A 31 -13.72 -26.90 0.56
CA ILE A 31 -14.49 -25.73 0.11
C ILE A 31 -15.23 -25.04 1.26
N PRO A 32 -16.11 -25.71 2.02
CA PRO A 32 -16.79 -25.09 3.17
C PRO A 32 -15.82 -24.72 4.29
N GLU A 33 -14.80 -25.54 4.55
CA GLU A 33 -13.76 -25.25 5.55
C GLU A 33 -13.00 -23.98 5.20
N GLY A 34 -12.60 -23.81 3.94
CA GLY A 34 -11.92 -22.60 3.44
C GLY A 34 -12.82 -21.37 3.54
N ALA A 35 -14.10 -21.50 3.23
CA ALA A 35 -15.07 -20.40 3.38
C ALA A 35 -15.22 -19.98 4.86
N GLN A 36 -15.35 -20.95 5.77
CA GLN A 36 -15.44 -20.70 7.21
C GLN A 36 -14.15 -20.08 7.77
N ALA A 37 -12.99 -20.60 7.38
CA ALA A 37 -11.70 -20.03 7.74
C ALA A 37 -11.55 -18.57 7.29
N GLY A 38 -12.01 -18.27 6.07
CA GLY A 38 -12.02 -16.89 5.53
C GLY A 38 -12.89 -15.95 6.37
N VAL A 39 -14.10 -16.34 6.72
CA VAL A 39 -15.00 -15.54 7.59
C VAL A 39 -14.37 -15.33 8.97
N THR A 40 -13.84 -16.39 9.58
CA THR A 40 -13.18 -16.33 10.89
C THR A 40 -11.98 -15.38 10.86
N LEU A 41 -11.17 -15.43 9.79
CA LEU A 41 -10.04 -14.53 9.61
C LEU A 41 -10.51 -13.07 9.51
N VAL A 42 -11.53 -12.78 8.72
CA VAL A 42 -12.07 -11.41 8.58
C VAL A 42 -12.54 -10.87 9.93
N LEU A 43 -13.28 -11.67 10.70
CA LEU A 43 -13.77 -11.27 12.02
C LEU A 43 -12.62 -11.05 13.02
N SER A 44 -11.61 -11.91 13.02
CA SER A 44 -10.45 -11.76 13.91
C SER A 44 -9.61 -10.53 13.58
N LEU A 45 -9.55 -10.10 12.32
CA LEU A 45 -8.83 -8.91 11.88
C LEU A 45 -9.63 -7.63 12.03
N ALA A 46 -10.96 -7.69 12.07
CA ALA A 46 -11.82 -6.51 12.11
C ALA A 46 -11.52 -5.62 13.33
N GLY A 47 -11.39 -6.20 14.52
CA GLY A 47 -11.09 -5.46 15.76
C GLY A 47 -9.76 -4.70 15.69
N PRO A 48 -8.62 -5.37 15.47
CA PRO A 48 -7.32 -4.71 15.33
C PRO A 48 -7.29 -3.64 14.22
N ILE A 49 -7.90 -3.89 13.06
CA ILE A 49 -7.95 -2.91 11.95
C ILE A 49 -8.78 -1.68 12.37
N CYS A 50 -9.94 -1.87 12.98
CA CYS A 50 -10.78 -0.77 13.47
C CYS A 50 -10.04 0.06 14.52
N LEU A 51 -9.36 -0.58 15.49
CA LEU A 51 -8.55 0.09 16.51
C LEU A 51 -7.49 0.99 15.87
N TRP A 52 -6.68 0.43 14.97
CA TRP A 52 -5.61 1.18 14.30
C TRP A 52 -6.13 2.29 13.39
N THR A 53 -7.27 2.07 12.73
CA THR A 53 -7.94 3.13 11.96
C THR A 53 -8.39 4.27 12.88
N GLY A 54 -8.93 3.95 14.06
CA GLY A 54 -9.29 4.92 15.07
C GLY A 54 -8.09 5.71 15.61
N VAL A 55 -7.00 5.02 15.96
CA VAL A 55 -5.73 5.65 16.38
C VAL A 55 -5.20 6.58 15.28
N GLY A 56 -5.22 6.13 14.01
CA GLY A 56 -4.81 6.97 12.88
C GLY A 56 -5.64 8.24 12.75
N LYS A 57 -6.95 8.16 12.96
CA LYS A 57 -7.85 9.34 12.96
C LYS A 57 -7.59 10.28 14.12
N LEU A 58 -7.25 9.76 15.29
CA LEU A 58 -6.84 10.58 16.43
C LEU A 58 -5.52 11.32 16.15
N MET A 59 -4.53 10.65 15.57
CA MET A 59 -3.25 11.27 15.16
C MET A 59 -3.47 12.37 14.11
N GLU A 60 -4.36 12.16 13.15
CA GLU A 60 -4.73 13.16 12.16
C GLU A 60 -5.35 14.41 12.84
N LYS A 61 -6.33 14.21 13.72
CA LYS A 61 -6.97 15.29 14.48
C LYS A 61 -6.03 16.01 15.47
N ALA A 62 -5.08 15.28 16.05
CA ALA A 62 -4.06 15.85 16.93
C ALA A 62 -3.00 16.68 16.17
N GLY A 63 -3.08 16.78 14.86
CA GLY A 63 -2.13 17.58 14.05
C GLY A 63 -0.82 16.86 13.74
N PHE A 64 -0.68 15.58 14.06
CA PHE A 64 0.53 14.81 13.78
C PHE A 64 0.82 14.72 12.29
N THR A 65 -0.21 14.52 11.48
CA THR A 65 -0.09 14.49 10.02
C THR A 65 0.40 15.80 9.45
N GLN A 66 -0.04 16.94 10.02
CA GLN A 66 0.40 18.28 9.61
C GLN A 66 1.87 18.54 10.00
N ALA A 67 2.28 18.10 11.19
CA ALA A 67 3.67 18.19 11.63
C ALA A 67 4.60 17.38 10.73
N LEU A 68 4.22 16.13 10.43
CA LEU A 68 4.94 15.23 9.54
C LEU A 68 5.00 15.80 8.11
N SER A 69 3.89 16.35 7.61
CA SER A 69 3.84 17.01 6.29
C SER A 69 4.82 18.18 6.19
N LYS A 70 4.91 19.03 7.23
CA LYS A 70 5.89 20.13 7.27
C LYS A 70 7.33 19.62 7.24
N MET A 71 7.62 18.57 7.98
CA MET A 71 8.94 17.94 8.02
C MET A 71 9.33 17.33 6.66
N LEU A 72 8.38 16.71 5.96
CA LEU A 72 8.59 16.09 4.65
C LEU A 72 8.54 17.08 3.48
N SER A 73 8.02 18.31 3.67
CA SER A 73 7.89 19.34 2.63
C SER A 73 9.17 19.56 1.79
N PRO A 74 10.37 19.73 2.37
CA PRO A 74 11.57 19.97 1.57
C PRO A 74 11.92 18.80 0.66
N LEU A 75 11.68 17.57 1.12
CA LEU A 75 11.88 16.37 0.31
C LEU A 75 10.83 16.30 -0.82
N LEU A 76 9.57 16.61 -0.50
CA LEU A 76 8.48 16.64 -1.46
C LEU A 76 8.75 17.64 -2.59
N PHE A 77 9.22 18.86 -2.28
CA PHE A 77 9.56 19.86 -3.27
C PHE A 77 10.70 19.43 -4.19
N LYS A 78 11.60 18.58 -3.71
CA LYS A 78 12.71 18.04 -4.52
C LYS A 78 12.25 16.91 -5.44
N VAL A 79 11.38 16.02 -4.93
CA VAL A 79 10.86 14.88 -5.70
C VAL A 79 9.75 15.30 -6.66
N PHE A 80 8.90 16.24 -6.23
CA PHE A 80 7.73 16.74 -6.97
C PHE A 80 7.79 18.28 -7.14
N PRO A 81 8.58 18.80 -8.08
CA PRO A 81 8.77 20.26 -8.26
C PRO A 81 7.46 21.03 -8.50
N SER A 82 6.45 20.42 -9.13
CA SER A 82 5.14 21.05 -9.38
C SER A 82 4.40 21.46 -8.09
N THR A 83 4.75 20.87 -6.96
CA THR A 83 4.15 21.22 -5.65
C THR A 83 4.47 22.63 -5.19
N LYS A 84 5.53 23.24 -5.71
CA LYS A 84 5.88 24.65 -5.41
C LYS A 84 4.83 25.62 -5.93
N GLN A 85 4.20 25.32 -7.06
CA GLN A 85 3.21 26.16 -7.72
C GLN A 85 1.77 25.71 -7.44
N ASP A 86 1.56 24.44 -7.14
CA ASP A 86 0.25 23.85 -6.92
C ASP A 86 0.09 23.39 -5.46
N LYS A 87 -0.47 24.26 -4.61
CA LYS A 87 -0.73 23.99 -3.20
C LYS A 87 -1.70 22.81 -2.97
N ILE A 88 -2.64 22.60 -3.90
CA ILE A 88 -3.61 21.49 -3.77
C ILE A 88 -2.90 20.18 -4.03
N LEU A 89 -2.05 20.12 -5.06
CA LEU A 89 -1.19 18.95 -5.31
C LEU A 89 -0.28 18.67 -4.13
N ALA A 90 0.34 19.70 -3.56
CA ALA A 90 1.19 19.58 -2.39
C ALA A 90 0.44 18.96 -1.21
N ASN A 91 -0.80 19.38 -0.93
CA ASN A 91 -1.63 18.83 0.12
C ASN A 91 -1.99 17.36 -0.14
N HIS A 92 -2.40 17.00 -1.36
CA HIS A 92 -2.72 15.61 -1.68
C HIS A 92 -1.51 14.68 -1.55
N LEU A 93 -0.34 15.11 -2.05
CA LEU A 93 0.90 14.35 -1.95
C LEU A 93 1.36 14.21 -0.50
N SER A 94 1.34 15.30 0.27
CA SER A 94 1.68 15.26 1.70
C SER A 94 0.77 14.32 2.47
N SER A 95 -0.54 14.42 2.26
CA SER A 95 -1.53 13.56 2.92
C SER A 95 -1.34 12.08 2.52
N ASN A 96 -1.10 11.80 1.23
CA ASN A 96 -0.84 10.44 0.76
C ASN A 96 0.40 9.85 1.43
N ILE A 97 1.51 10.58 1.41
CA ILE A 97 2.79 10.10 1.95
C ILE A 97 2.71 9.96 3.47
N CYS A 98 2.13 10.93 4.19
CA CYS A 98 1.95 10.84 5.64
C CYS A 98 1.07 9.66 6.03
N ALA A 99 -0.03 9.40 5.30
CA ALA A 99 -0.88 8.25 5.55
C ALA A 99 -0.15 6.92 5.30
N ASN A 100 0.68 6.84 4.26
CA ASN A 100 1.54 5.67 4.02
C ASN A 100 2.55 5.47 5.15
N PHE A 101 3.23 6.53 5.59
CA PHE A 101 4.16 6.46 6.74
C PHE A 101 3.48 5.92 8.02
N LEU A 102 2.24 6.29 8.24
CA LEU A 102 1.45 5.85 9.39
C LEU A 102 0.79 4.48 9.19
N GLY A 103 0.99 3.84 8.04
CA GLY A 103 0.37 2.56 7.70
C GLY A 103 -1.14 2.63 7.48
N LEU A 104 -1.67 3.82 7.17
CA LEU A 104 -3.09 4.09 6.96
C LEU A 104 -3.46 3.98 5.47
N GLY A 105 -3.31 2.79 4.88
CA GLY A 105 -3.53 2.57 3.45
C GLY A 105 -4.89 3.06 2.94
N ASN A 106 -5.95 2.90 3.74
CA ASN A 106 -7.29 3.37 3.41
C ASN A 106 -7.38 4.91 3.25
N ALA A 107 -6.60 5.67 4.01
CA ALA A 107 -6.52 7.12 3.90
C ALA A 107 -5.51 7.55 2.81
N ALA A 108 -4.46 6.78 2.58
CA ALA A 108 -3.44 7.06 1.57
C ALA A 108 -3.99 6.95 0.15
N THR A 109 -4.75 5.89 -0.15
CA THR A 109 -5.22 5.59 -1.50
C THR A 109 -6.04 6.73 -2.15
N PRO A 110 -7.10 7.29 -1.53
CA PRO A 110 -7.85 8.38 -2.15
C PRO A 110 -7.00 9.63 -2.39
N MET A 111 -6.08 9.96 -1.47
CA MET A 111 -5.18 11.10 -1.63
C MET A 111 -4.17 10.86 -2.77
N GLY A 112 -3.66 9.64 -2.90
CA GLY A 112 -2.80 9.23 -4.01
C GLY A 112 -3.49 9.35 -5.37
N ILE A 113 -4.76 8.93 -5.47
CA ILE A 113 -5.57 9.05 -6.67
C ILE A 113 -5.77 10.52 -7.05
N LEU A 114 -6.13 11.39 -6.10
CA LEU A 114 -6.31 12.82 -6.34
C LEU A 114 -5.00 13.50 -6.79
N ALA A 115 -3.86 13.13 -6.18
CA ALA A 115 -2.55 13.59 -6.61
C ALA A 115 -2.20 13.11 -8.02
N ALA A 116 -2.45 11.84 -8.34
CA ALA A 116 -2.21 11.26 -9.64
C ALA A 116 -3.06 11.93 -10.73
N GLN A 117 -4.35 12.13 -10.48
CA GLN A 117 -5.26 12.83 -11.40
C GLN A 117 -4.79 14.27 -11.68
N ARG A 118 -4.26 14.97 -10.66
CA ARG A 118 -3.77 16.32 -10.82
C ARG A 118 -2.44 16.36 -11.58
N LEU A 119 -1.54 15.43 -11.36
CA LEU A 119 -0.32 15.25 -12.16
C LEU A 119 -0.62 14.82 -13.60
N ALA A 120 -1.62 13.97 -13.79
CA ALA A 120 -2.04 13.51 -15.11
C ALA A 120 -2.53 14.67 -16.01
N LYS A 121 -3.16 15.71 -15.43
CA LYS A 121 -3.53 16.92 -16.18
C LYS A 121 -2.33 17.69 -16.74
N GLN A 122 -1.14 17.47 -16.20
CA GLN A 122 0.11 18.08 -16.68
C GLN A 122 0.83 17.20 -17.71
N CYS A 123 0.30 16.01 -18.00
CA CYS A 123 0.85 15.08 -18.97
C CYS A 123 0.48 15.51 -20.40
N LYS A 124 1.44 15.41 -21.31
CA LYS A 124 1.23 15.71 -22.74
C LYS A 124 1.00 14.41 -23.51
N ASN A 125 0.07 14.44 -24.46
CA ASN A 125 -0.20 13.32 -25.37
C ASN A 125 -0.52 11.98 -24.67
N GLY A 126 -1.11 12.02 -23.48
CA GLY A 126 -1.41 10.79 -22.72
C GLY A 126 -0.19 10.05 -22.13
N ILE A 127 1.01 10.62 -22.25
CA ILE A 127 2.24 10.02 -21.74
C ILE A 127 2.47 10.50 -20.30
N ALA A 128 2.67 9.57 -19.37
CA ALA A 128 2.96 9.88 -17.98
C ALA A 128 4.24 10.72 -17.85
N ASN A 129 4.18 11.81 -17.09
CA ASN A 129 5.36 12.61 -16.79
C ASN A 129 6.18 11.99 -15.65
N ASP A 130 7.43 12.44 -15.50
CA ASP A 130 8.36 11.92 -14.47
C ASP A 130 7.79 11.96 -13.05
N GLN A 131 6.99 12.99 -12.72
CA GLN A 131 6.43 13.15 -11.38
C GLN A 131 5.30 12.12 -11.13
N LEU A 132 4.49 11.84 -12.13
CA LEU A 132 3.47 10.80 -12.04
C LEU A 132 4.12 9.41 -11.88
N CYS A 133 5.18 9.12 -12.64
CA CYS A 133 5.95 7.89 -12.49
C CYS A 133 6.56 7.77 -11.08
N ARG A 134 7.15 8.85 -10.53
CA ARG A 134 7.70 8.85 -9.16
C ARG A 134 6.62 8.64 -8.11
N LEU A 135 5.43 9.19 -8.28
CA LEU A 135 4.30 8.96 -7.38
C LEU A 135 3.90 7.48 -7.35
N VAL A 136 3.79 6.85 -8.52
CA VAL A 136 3.48 5.41 -8.63
C VAL A 136 4.55 4.58 -7.95
N VAL A 137 5.82 4.84 -8.25
CA VAL A 137 6.97 4.14 -7.64
C VAL A 137 6.96 4.29 -6.12
N LEU A 138 6.76 5.50 -5.60
CA LEU A 138 6.76 5.79 -4.18
C LEU A 138 5.63 5.06 -3.43
N ASN A 139 4.42 5.04 -4.02
CA ASN A 139 3.30 4.30 -3.44
C ASN A 139 3.50 2.77 -3.52
N THR A 140 4.10 2.27 -4.61
CA THR A 140 4.42 0.85 -4.77
C THR A 140 5.51 0.40 -3.80
N ALA A 141 6.49 1.24 -3.50
CA ALA A 141 7.53 0.97 -2.51
C ALA A 141 7.00 0.85 -1.07
N SER A 142 5.77 1.33 -0.83
CA SER A 142 5.04 1.17 0.44
C SER A 142 5.85 1.55 1.68
N ILE A 143 6.30 2.81 1.75
CA ILE A 143 7.09 3.30 2.88
C ILE A 143 6.20 3.33 4.12
N GLN A 144 6.56 2.56 5.14
CA GLN A 144 5.82 2.49 6.41
C GLN A 144 6.76 2.71 7.60
N LEU A 145 6.39 3.60 8.51
CA LEU A 145 7.02 3.70 9.83
C LEU A 145 6.32 2.80 10.84
N ILE A 146 4.99 2.67 10.69
CA ILE A 146 4.16 1.81 11.53
C ILE A 146 3.42 0.84 10.59
N PRO A 147 3.80 -0.45 10.56
CA PRO A 147 3.12 -1.46 9.74
C PRO A 147 1.81 -1.92 10.41
N ALA A 148 0.88 -0.98 10.58
CA ALA A 148 -0.34 -1.17 11.36
C ALA A 148 -1.17 -2.38 10.88
N THR A 149 -1.35 -2.53 9.57
CA THR A 149 -2.11 -3.65 9.00
C THR A 149 -1.42 -4.99 9.25
N VAL A 150 -0.09 -5.07 9.06
CA VAL A 150 0.66 -6.32 9.29
C VAL A 150 0.68 -6.67 10.78
N ALA A 151 0.86 -5.68 11.65
CA ALA A 151 0.80 -5.88 13.10
C ALA A 151 -0.60 -6.34 13.55
N ALA A 152 -1.67 -5.80 12.97
CA ALA A 152 -3.03 -6.22 13.23
C ALA A 152 -3.26 -7.69 12.83
N VAL A 153 -2.80 -8.09 11.64
CA VAL A 153 -2.89 -9.49 11.18
C VAL A 153 -2.10 -10.41 12.11
N ARG A 154 -0.88 -10.07 12.46
CA ARG A 154 -0.05 -10.85 13.39
C ARG A 154 -0.70 -11.01 14.76
N SER A 155 -1.26 -9.92 15.30
CA SER A 155 -2.00 -9.94 16.57
C SER A 155 -3.24 -10.84 16.48
N GLY A 156 -4.02 -10.73 15.40
CA GLY A 156 -5.20 -11.57 15.15
C GLY A 156 -4.87 -13.06 15.02
N LEU A 157 -3.66 -13.40 14.59
CA LEU A 157 -3.14 -14.76 14.51
C LEU A 157 -2.45 -15.23 15.81
N GLY A 158 -2.57 -14.48 16.91
CA GLY A 158 -2.06 -14.87 18.23
C GLY A 158 -0.58 -14.51 18.49
N CYS A 159 0.04 -13.66 17.68
CA CYS A 159 1.41 -13.20 17.93
C CYS A 159 1.45 -12.30 19.17
N SER A 160 2.26 -12.64 20.17
CA SER A 160 2.42 -11.88 21.41
C SER A 160 3.19 -10.56 21.23
N THR A 161 4.04 -10.47 20.21
CA THR A 161 4.88 -9.30 19.90
C THR A 161 4.71 -8.83 18.46
N PRO A 162 3.53 -8.30 18.07
CA PRO A 162 3.22 -8.00 16.67
C PRO A 162 4.13 -6.96 16.02
N PHE A 163 4.80 -6.12 16.80
CA PHE A 163 5.67 -5.03 16.34
C PHE A 163 7.17 -5.35 16.34
N ASP A 164 7.60 -6.56 16.63
CA ASP A 164 9.01 -6.97 16.58
C ASP A 164 9.63 -6.87 15.17
N ILE A 165 8.77 -6.79 14.15
CA ILE A 165 9.16 -6.58 12.73
C ILE A 165 9.59 -5.14 12.41
N LEU A 166 9.40 -4.16 13.31
CA LEU A 166 9.65 -2.74 13.04
C LEU A 166 11.04 -2.45 12.44
N PRO A 167 12.15 -2.97 13.00
CA PRO A 167 13.47 -2.71 12.44
C PRO A 167 13.62 -3.20 11.00
N ALA A 168 13.09 -4.40 10.70
CA ALA A 168 13.12 -4.96 9.35
C ALA A 168 12.25 -4.14 8.38
N VAL A 169 11.07 -3.71 8.81
CA VAL A 169 10.17 -2.87 8.01
C VAL A 169 10.82 -1.53 7.69
N TRP A 170 11.50 -0.89 8.63
CA TRP A 170 12.19 0.38 8.39
C TRP A 170 13.31 0.22 7.36
N ILE A 171 14.18 -0.77 7.55
CA ILE A 171 15.29 -1.03 6.62
C ILE A 171 14.74 -1.29 5.21
N THR A 172 13.78 -2.21 5.08
CA THR A 172 13.21 -2.58 3.78
C THR A 172 12.46 -1.42 3.12
N SER A 173 11.68 -0.64 3.89
CA SER A 173 10.97 0.55 3.38
C SER A 173 11.94 1.60 2.85
N PHE A 174 12.99 1.94 3.60
CA PHE A 174 13.97 2.94 3.17
C PHE A 174 14.76 2.46 1.96
N VAL A 175 15.21 1.21 1.94
CA VAL A 175 15.94 0.63 0.80
C VAL A 175 15.05 0.57 -0.44
N SER A 176 13.82 0.06 -0.33
CA SER A 176 12.88 -0.04 -1.43
C SER A 176 12.53 1.33 -2.02
N ALA A 177 12.20 2.30 -1.17
CA ALA A 177 11.88 3.66 -1.62
C ALA A 177 13.10 4.36 -2.23
N GLY A 178 14.27 4.21 -1.61
CA GLY A 178 15.52 4.78 -2.11
C GLY A 178 15.89 4.24 -3.49
N LEU A 179 15.91 2.92 -3.65
CA LEU A 179 16.19 2.26 -4.93
C LEU A 179 15.12 2.57 -5.98
N GLY A 180 13.84 2.56 -5.58
CA GLY A 180 12.73 2.88 -6.48
C GLY A 180 12.81 4.31 -7.01
N LEU A 181 13.00 5.30 -6.14
CA LEU A 181 13.15 6.69 -6.54
C LEU A 181 14.43 6.90 -7.36
N PHE A 182 15.55 6.32 -6.96
CA PHE A 182 16.80 6.39 -7.72
C PHE A 182 16.61 5.85 -9.14
N SER A 183 15.99 4.67 -9.28
CA SER A 183 15.68 4.08 -10.59
C SER A 183 14.74 4.97 -11.41
N ALA A 184 13.71 5.54 -10.80
CA ALA A 184 12.80 6.45 -11.47
C ALA A 184 13.48 7.74 -11.96
N PHE A 185 14.43 8.29 -11.18
CA PHE A 185 15.22 9.44 -11.61
C PHE A 185 16.19 9.08 -12.75
N LEU A 186 16.87 7.93 -12.66
CA LEU A 186 17.83 7.47 -13.66
C LEU A 186 17.13 7.20 -15.00
N LEU A 187 16.05 6.40 -14.99
CA LEU A 187 15.28 6.08 -16.18
C LEU A 187 14.64 7.33 -16.79
N GLY A 188 14.08 8.23 -15.97
CA GLY A 188 13.53 9.50 -16.46
C GLY A 188 14.59 10.37 -17.16
N ARG A 189 15.86 10.29 -16.75
CA ARG A 189 16.96 10.99 -17.41
C ARG A 189 17.37 10.33 -18.72
N MET A 190 17.36 9.00 -18.78
CA MET A 190 17.73 8.23 -19.98
C MET A 190 16.67 8.34 -21.08
N TRP A 191 15.38 8.44 -20.71
CA TRP A 191 14.26 8.48 -21.66
C TRP A 191 13.99 9.90 -22.25
N LYS A 192 14.66 10.91 -21.75
CA LYS A 192 14.55 12.31 -22.23
C LYS A 192 15.37 12.61 -23.48
N LYS A 193 15.74 11.60 -24.25
CA LYS A 193 16.39 11.79 -25.56
C LYS A 193 15.36 11.87 -26.66
#